data_723f78dde892227df33f349521593fbf
#
_entry.id   723f78dde892227df33f349521593fbf
#
_cell.length_a   1.000
_cell.length_b   1.000
_cell.length_c   1.000
_cell.angle_alpha   90.00
_cell.angle_beta   90.00
_cell.angle_gamma   90.00
#
_symmetry.space_group_name_H-M   'P 1'
#
loop_
_entity.id
_entity.type
_entity.pdbx_description
1 polymer ?
#
loop_
_entity_poly.entity_id
_entity_poly.type
_entity_poly.pdbx_seq_one_letter_code
_entity_poly.pdbx_strand_id
1 'polypeptide(L)'
;MSANSLDTLRFSSSQSDFCLLYCKQNMRDPNQRLVHLKLAFFAFIVATVGLALMVLGKYLSTQSMSGFISFLPISEVGGTLLVAGLVGIGLDLWIDGDRGVVIEKLVEKVMLRALAKLAPTLRDSVVQAFADNIDHLSVVATDEFLDRLARNALTLRLGDRTFAEDIYEDVRDMAIAATERWYDTKISMNLSPLPLEPQNEAPPAFVLTARYEYQVRPATINRRFTAVSNIREYRAIMEEPGDTSVWYINPASGFDGSTREAFELVQFSVNGEDRPIRRNLRASGQTYTANISKDVVDSLELVTISYTYRTILRQHGHMLHVDVEQPSKGLDVELEYGDCGIGEMRLIPFIASSKKVRNFEMPSTVPEKTVGIGFDGWVMPKSGVIAVWVLSTENSVPGLHFQRTKI
;
A
#
# COMPACT_ATOMS: atom_id res chain seq x y z
N MET A 1 -15.48 46.22 31.15
CA MET A 1 -16.64 47.12 30.85
C MET A 1 -17.59 46.28 30.00
N SER A 2 -18.77 46.02 30.62
CA SER A 2 -20.12 45.97 30.13
C SER A 2 -20.45 44.81 29.21
N ALA A 3 -21.11 43.77 29.59
CA ALA A 3 -22.41 43.53 30.24
C ALA A 3 -23.53 43.30 29.20
N ASN A 4 -24.08 42.06 29.34
CA ASN A 4 -25.50 41.69 29.16
C ASN A 4 -26.20 41.77 27.79
N SER A 5 -26.74 40.64 27.29
CA SER A 5 -28.18 40.42 27.49
C SER A 5 -28.62 38.99 27.15
N LEU A 6 -29.26 38.41 28.13
CA LEU A 6 -30.14 37.25 28.07
C LEU A 6 -31.44 37.65 27.40
N ASP A 7 -31.85 36.97 26.36
CA ASP A 7 -33.23 37.02 25.89
C ASP A 7 -33.87 35.62 25.95
N THR A 8 -34.71 35.51 26.94
CA THR A 8 -35.66 34.42 27.21
C THR A 8 -36.78 34.47 26.16
N LEU A 9 -36.87 33.47 25.29
CA LEU A 9 -38.05 33.26 24.47
C LEU A 9 -39.06 32.39 25.20
N ARG A 10 -40.16 33.03 25.57
CA ARG A 10 -41.44 32.47 26.08
C ARG A 10 -41.99 31.48 25.02
N PHE A 11 -42.20 30.25 25.47
CA PHE A 11 -43.11 29.31 24.80
C PHE A 11 -44.55 29.65 25.18
N SER A 12 -45.28 30.16 24.24
CA SER A 12 -46.70 30.52 24.32
C SER A 12 -47.56 29.30 23.92
N SER A 13 -48.49 28.99 24.78
CA SER A 13 -49.76 28.28 24.70
C SER A 13 -50.40 28.12 23.29
N SER A 14 -49.91 27.18 22.49
CA SER A 14 -50.57 26.76 21.25
C SER A 14 -50.80 25.25 21.15
N GLN A 15 -50.52 24.51 22.21
CA GLN A 15 -50.63 23.04 22.20
C GLN A 15 -52.01 22.51 22.64
N SER A 16 -52.85 23.38 23.23
CA SER A 16 -54.23 23.02 23.63
C SER A 16 -55.27 23.14 22.51
N ASP A 17 -55.03 23.98 21.52
CA ASP A 17 -55.98 24.14 20.40
C ASP A 17 -55.81 23.07 19.30
N PHE A 18 -54.63 22.45 19.20
CA PHE A 18 -54.40 21.41 18.21
C PHE A 18 -55.04 20.06 18.65
N CYS A 19 -55.16 19.81 19.95
CA CYS A 19 -55.77 18.58 20.51
C CYS A 19 -57.28 18.55 20.33
N LEU A 20 -57.96 19.69 20.36
CA LEU A 20 -59.44 19.80 20.25
C LEU A 20 -59.90 19.74 18.78
N LEU A 21 -59.09 20.14 17.80
CA LEU A 21 -59.38 19.98 16.40
C LEU A 21 -59.19 18.57 15.87
N TYR A 22 -58.31 17.79 16.48
CA TYR A 22 -58.04 16.38 16.12
C TYR A 22 -59.12 15.42 16.64
N CYS A 23 -59.82 15.78 17.71
CA CYS A 23 -60.88 14.95 18.28
C CYS A 23 -62.24 15.03 17.60
N LYS A 24 -62.47 16.02 16.72
CA LYS A 24 -63.80 16.27 16.10
C LYS A 24 -63.93 15.78 14.66
N GLN A 25 -62.87 15.19 14.09
CA GLN A 25 -62.83 14.76 12.66
C GLN A 25 -62.82 13.24 12.49
N ASN A 26 -63.11 12.45 13.54
CA ASN A 26 -63.09 10.99 13.43
C ASN A 26 -64.50 10.40 13.41
N MET A 27 -65.32 10.81 12.43
CA MET A 27 -66.55 10.12 12.08
C MET A 27 -66.40 9.46 10.71
N ARG A 28 -66.16 8.15 10.73
CA ARG A 28 -66.42 7.14 9.70
C ARG A 28 -66.07 7.52 8.26
N ASP A 29 -64.80 7.46 7.94
CA ASP A 29 -64.32 7.48 6.54
C ASP A 29 -64.27 6.05 5.98
N PRO A 30 -64.87 5.76 4.80
CA PRO A 30 -64.78 4.46 4.15
C PRO A 30 -63.34 4.07 3.74
N ASN A 31 -62.43 5.01 3.76
CA ASN A 31 -60.98 4.79 3.52
C ASN A 31 -60.28 3.98 4.61
N GLN A 32 -60.79 3.95 5.87
CA GLN A 32 -60.16 3.16 6.94
C GLN A 32 -60.30 1.66 6.68
N ARG A 33 -61.40 1.15 6.12
CA ARG A 33 -61.55 -0.25 5.75
C ARG A 33 -60.56 -0.69 4.67
N LEU A 34 -60.21 0.21 3.75
CA LEU A 34 -59.20 -0.05 2.71
C LEU A 34 -57.75 -0.08 3.27
N VAL A 35 -57.48 0.69 4.32
CA VAL A 35 -56.16 0.71 4.99
C VAL A 35 -55.97 -0.57 5.78
N HIS A 36 -56.98 -1.06 6.52
CA HIS A 36 -56.92 -2.32 7.28
C HIS A 36 -56.76 -3.53 6.35
N LEU A 37 -57.50 -3.58 5.20
CA LEU A 37 -57.35 -4.65 4.22
C LEU A 37 -55.93 -4.69 3.62
N LYS A 38 -55.32 -3.52 3.42
CA LYS A 38 -53.91 -3.40 2.97
C LYS A 38 -52.92 -3.86 4.01
N LEU A 39 -53.17 -3.56 5.30
CA LEU A 39 -52.28 -3.93 6.38
C LEU A 39 -52.31 -5.45 6.63
N ALA A 40 -53.50 -6.06 6.67
CA ALA A 40 -53.65 -7.51 6.75
C ALA A 40 -53.02 -8.26 5.57
N PHE A 41 -53.16 -7.71 4.36
CA PHE A 41 -52.54 -8.27 3.16
C PHE A 41 -51.02 -8.15 3.22
N PHE A 42 -50.49 -7.05 3.71
CA PHE A 42 -49.04 -6.85 3.91
C PHE A 42 -48.48 -7.81 4.98
N ALA A 43 -49.18 -7.97 6.10
CA ALA A 43 -48.80 -8.93 7.17
C ALA A 43 -48.82 -10.37 6.65
N PHE A 44 -49.78 -10.74 5.79
CA PHE A 44 -49.85 -12.04 5.14
C PHE A 44 -48.65 -12.26 4.19
N ILE A 45 -48.27 -11.25 3.41
CA ILE A 45 -47.08 -11.28 2.56
C ILE A 45 -45.81 -11.49 3.39
N VAL A 46 -45.66 -10.74 4.48
CA VAL A 46 -44.49 -10.86 5.36
C VAL A 46 -44.41 -12.26 5.99
N ALA A 47 -45.55 -12.82 6.43
CA ALA A 47 -45.61 -14.18 6.98
C ALA A 47 -45.24 -15.24 5.94
N THR A 48 -45.75 -15.11 4.70
CA THR A 48 -45.43 -16.05 3.61
C THR A 48 -43.98 -15.98 3.16
N VAL A 49 -43.39 -14.77 3.10
CA VAL A 49 -41.96 -14.57 2.83
C VAL A 49 -41.12 -15.15 3.96
N GLY A 50 -41.50 -14.93 5.23
CA GLY A 50 -40.83 -15.51 6.39
C GLY A 50 -40.82 -17.04 6.35
N LEU A 51 -41.95 -17.67 6.00
CA LEU A 51 -42.05 -19.12 5.85
C LEU A 51 -41.19 -19.64 4.67
N ALA A 52 -41.19 -18.94 3.56
CA ALA A 52 -40.38 -19.31 2.39
C ALA A 52 -38.89 -19.25 2.73
N LEU A 53 -38.45 -18.20 3.48
CA LEU A 53 -37.05 -18.08 3.93
C LEU A 53 -36.65 -19.17 4.92
N MET A 54 -37.55 -19.57 5.84
CA MET A 54 -37.29 -20.69 6.75
C MET A 54 -37.13 -22.02 6.00
N VAL A 55 -38.00 -22.30 5.03
CA VAL A 55 -37.92 -23.51 4.23
C VAL A 55 -36.65 -23.49 3.35
N LEU A 56 -36.37 -22.37 2.74
CA LEU A 56 -35.14 -22.17 1.95
C LEU A 56 -33.88 -22.34 2.79
N GLY A 57 -33.83 -21.75 3.95
CA GLY A 57 -32.71 -21.89 4.89
C GLY A 57 -32.48 -23.34 5.31
N LYS A 58 -33.57 -24.08 5.59
CA LYS A 58 -33.51 -25.50 5.91
C LYS A 58 -33.11 -26.37 4.71
N TYR A 59 -33.56 -26.04 3.53
CA TYR A 59 -33.19 -26.73 2.29
C TYR A 59 -31.72 -26.52 1.95
N LEU A 60 -31.22 -25.29 2.07
CA LEU A 60 -29.82 -24.95 1.83
C LEU A 60 -28.86 -25.58 2.87
N SER A 61 -29.31 -25.75 4.12
CA SER A 61 -28.51 -26.42 5.14
C SER A 61 -28.40 -27.93 4.94
N THR A 62 -29.33 -28.54 4.17
CA THR A 62 -29.34 -29.99 3.87
C THR A 62 -28.49 -30.34 2.64
N GLN A 63 -28.29 -29.40 1.74
CA GLN A 63 -27.37 -29.55 0.63
C GLN A 63 -26.03 -28.90 1.02
N SER A 64 -25.00 -29.71 1.15
CA SER A 64 -23.61 -29.30 1.46
C SER A 64 -23.03 -28.40 0.34
N MET A 65 -23.62 -27.24 0.14
CA MET A 65 -23.05 -26.20 -0.71
C MET A 65 -22.15 -25.33 0.17
N SER A 66 -20.85 -25.60 0.13
CA SER A 66 -19.79 -24.78 0.70
C SER A 66 -19.79 -23.41 0.00
N GLY A 67 -20.27 -22.39 0.69
CA GLY A 67 -20.26 -21.03 0.20
C GLY A 67 -20.86 -20.06 1.20
N PHE A 68 -20.66 -18.79 0.98
CA PHE A 68 -21.10 -17.63 1.76
C PHE A 68 -22.54 -17.70 2.33
N ILE A 69 -23.41 -18.47 1.69
CA ILE A 69 -24.84 -18.63 2.06
C ILE A 69 -25.02 -19.41 3.38
N SER A 70 -24.07 -20.26 3.79
CA SER A 70 -24.16 -21.02 5.04
C SER A 70 -23.93 -20.18 6.30
N PHE A 71 -23.36 -18.97 6.18
CA PHE A 71 -23.14 -18.05 7.29
C PHE A 71 -24.29 -17.07 7.55
N LEU A 72 -25.22 -16.93 6.61
CA LEU A 72 -26.38 -16.07 6.81
C LEU A 72 -27.43 -16.85 7.64
N PRO A 73 -27.90 -16.31 8.78
CA PRO A 73 -28.95 -16.95 9.58
C PRO A 73 -30.33 -16.81 8.92
N ILE A 74 -30.45 -17.31 7.66
CA ILE A 74 -31.67 -17.18 6.83
C ILE A 74 -32.89 -17.78 7.51
N SER A 75 -32.70 -18.91 8.22
CA SER A 75 -33.77 -19.54 8.98
C SER A 75 -34.23 -18.72 10.19
N GLU A 76 -33.32 -18.02 10.87
CA GLU A 76 -33.64 -17.16 12.01
C GLU A 76 -34.33 -15.86 11.57
N VAL A 77 -33.86 -15.26 10.49
CA VAL A 77 -34.51 -14.11 9.85
C VAL A 77 -35.90 -14.49 9.34
N GLY A 78 -36.05 -15.66 8.72
CA GLY A 78 -37.32 -16.21 8.27
C GLY A 78 -38.28 -16.42 9.44
N GLY A 79 -37.78 -16.96 10.58
CA GLY A 79 -38.54 -17.16 11.81
C GLY A 79 -39.05 -15.85 12.43
N THR A 80 -38.22 -14.84 12.50
CA THR A 80 -38.63 -13.52 13.05
C THR A 80 -39.63 -12.81 12.15
N LEU A 81 -39.51 -12.90 10.82
CA LEU A 81 -40.49 -12.36 9.88
C LEU A 81 -41.83 -13.12 9.95
N LEU A 82 -41.79 -14.43 10.11
CA LEU A 82 -43.01 -15.24 10.24
C LEU A 82 -43.75 -14.87 11.55
N VAL A 83 -43.04 -14.73 12.66
CA VAL A 83 -43.64 -14.30 13.94
C VAL A 83 -44.21 -12.88 13.83
N ALA A 84 -43.49 -11.95 13.21
CA ALA A 84 -43.97 -10.59 12.99
C ALA A 84 -45.23 -10.56 12.10
N GLY A 85 -45.29 -11.35 11.06
CA GLY A 85 -46.45 -11.49 10.17
C GLY A 85 -47.66 -12.13 10.89
N LEU A 86 -47.45 -13.20 11.70
CA LEU A 86 -48.51 -13.86 12.47
C LEU A 86 -49.06 -12.94 13.56
N VAL A 87 -48.19 -12.18 14.24
CA VAL A 87 -48.63 -11.19 15.24
C VAL A 87 -49.43 -10.07 14.55
N GLY A 88 -49.01 -9.63 13.36
CA GLY A 88 -49.76 -8.63 12.59
C GLY A 88 -51.17 -9.13 12.19
N ILE A 89 -51.28 -10.39 11.73
CA ILE A 89 -52.61 -11.02 11.42
C ILE A 89 -53.43 -11.23 12.67
N GLY A 90 -52.84 -11.71 13.76
CA GLY A 90 -53.53 -11.98 15.03
C GLY A 90 -54.08 -10.71 15.68
N LEU A 91 -53.35 -9.60 15.56
CA LEU A 91 -53.77 -8.29 16.07
C LEU A 91 -54.91 -7.70 15.22
N ASP A 92 -54.91 -7.88 13.91
CA ASP A 92 -55.96 -7.38 13.01
C ASP A 92 -57.29 -8.17 13.20
N LEU A 93 -57.24 -9.45 13.53
CA LEU A 93 -58.39 -10.30 13.82
C LEU A 93 -58.97 -10.08 15.22
N TRP A 94 -58.21 -9.53 16.18
CA TRP A 94 -58.63 -9.41 17.58
C TRP A 94 -59.05 -7.98 17.97
N ILE A 95 -58.84 -7.00 17.11
CA ILE A 95 -59.10 -5.60 17.40
C ILE A 95 -60.12 -5.00 16.44
N ASP A 96 -61.32 -5.41 16.60
CA ASP A 96 -62.50 -4.68 16.14
C ASP A 96 -62.91 -3.67 17.23
N GLY A 97 -62.26 -2.52 17.26
CA GLY A 97 -62.62 -1.47 18.18
C GLY A 97 -61.50 -0.73 18.93
N ASP A 98 -61.18 0.46 18.48
CA ASP A 98 -60.75 1.63 19.29
C ASP A 98 -59.33 1.70 19.87
N ARG A 99 -58.32 1.01 19.31
CA ARG A 99 -56.94 1.09 19.86
C ARG A 99 -55.82 1.25 18.88
N GLY A 100 -55.99 1.98 17.80
CA GLY A 100 -54.96 2.22 16.76
C GLY A 100 -53.60 2.76 17.28
N VAL A 101 -53.64 3.57 18.35
CA VAL A 101 -52.45 4.26 18.90
C VAL A 101 -51.53 3.33 19.74
N VAL A 102 -52.13 2.29 20.36
CA VAL A 102 -51.37 1.38 21.25
C VAL A 102 -50.58 0.35 20.43
N ILE A 103 -51.13 -0.05 19.29
CA ILE A 103 -50.51 -1.07 18.43
C ILE A 103 -49.31 -0.48 17.69
N GLU A 104 -49.42 0.75 17.20
CA GLU A 104 -48.30 1.45 16.53
C GLU A 104 -47.07 1.54 17.43
N LYS A 105 -47.26 1.91 18.70
CA LYS A 105 -46.18 1.95 19.70
C LYS A 105 -45.67 0.56 20.07
N LEU A 106 -46.50 -0.49 20.03
CA LEU A 106 -46.09 -1.85 20.37
C LEU A 106 -45.25 -2.46 19.22
N VAL A 107 -45.69 -2.25 17.98
CA VAL A 107 -44.97 -2.70 16.78
C VAL A 107 -43.63 -1.96 16.65
N GLU A 108 -43.60 -0.64 16.86
CA GLU A 108 -42.39 0.14 16.89
C GLU A 108 -41.41 -0.37 17.97
N LYS A 109 -41.93 -0.64 19.20
CA LYS A 109 -41.10 -1.14 20.30
C LYS A 109 -40.57 -2.56 20.08
N VAL A 110 -41.38 -3.44 19.47
CA VAL A 110 -40.95 -4.80 19.10
C VAL A 110 -39.95 -4.78 17.98
N MET A 111 -40.19 -3.93 16.97
CA MET A 111 -39.27 -3.76 15.84
C MET A 111 -37.95 -3.15 16.26
N LEU A 112 -37.94 -2.12 17.11
CA LEU A 112 -36.73 -1.53 17.67
C LEU A 112 -35.97 -2.52 18.57
N ARG A 113 -36.66 -3.37 19.34
CA ARG A 113 -36.02 -4.42 20.14
C ARG A 113 -35.46 -5.55 19.31
N ALA A 114 -36.14 -5.94 18.22
CA ALA A 114 -35.62 -6.92 17.27
C ALA A 114 -34.40 -6.40 16.53
N LEU A 115 -34.45 -5.16 16.04
CA LEU A 115 -33.31 -4.50 15.42
C LEU A 115 -32.13 -4.33 16.39
N ALA A 116 -32.41 -3.95 17.65
CA ALA A 116 -31.37 -3.82 18.67
C ALA A 116 -30.70 -5.15 19.04
N LYS A 117 -31.40 -6.28 18.92
CA LYS A 117 -30.82 -7.63 19.12
C LYS A 117 -30.09 -8.16 17.89
N LEU A 118 -30.58 -7.83 16.69
CA LEU A 118 -29.96 -8.26 15.43
C LEU A 118 -28.69 -7.43 15.09
N ALA A 119 -28.68 -6.14 15.47
CA ALA A 119 -27.57 -5.26 15.19
C ALA A 119 -26.21 -5.76 15.72
N PRO A 120 -26.05 -6.23 16.97
CA PRO A 120 -24.77 -6.76 17.44
C PRO A 120 -24.39 -8.06 16.72
N THR A 121 -25.33 -8.97 16.48
CA THR A 121 -25.05 -10.24 15.81
C THR A 121 -24.66 -10.04 14.35
N LEU A 122 -25.33 -9.13 13.65
CA LEU A 122 -24.96 -8.76 12.28
C LEU A 122 -23.58 -8.07 12.24
N ARG A 123 -23.33 -7.18 13.20
CA ARG A 123 -22.03 -6.52 13.32
C ARG A 123 -20.92 -7.53 13.55
N ASP A 124 -21.11 -8.45 14.50
CA ASP A 124 -20.11 -9.44 14.85
C ASP A 124 -19.89 -10.44 13.71
N SER A 125 -20.95 -10.84 12.98
CA SER A 125 -20.84 -11.69 11.80
C SER A 125 -20.12 -11.00 10.64
N VAL A 126 -20.38 -9.70 10.43
CA VAL A 126 -19.68 -8.89 9.43
C VAL A 126 -18.21 -8.75 9.80
N VAL A 127 -17.90 -8.39 11.06
CA VAL A 127 -16.51 -8.26 11.54
C VAL A 127 -15.77 -9.59 11.43
N GLN A 128 -16.42 -10.71 11.74
CA GLN A 128 -15.83 -12.04 11.66
C GLN A 128 -15.62 -12.48 10.21
N ALA A 129 -16.55 -12.19 9.30
CA ALA A 129 -16.37 -12.43 7.88
C ALA A 129 -15.19 -11.63 7.29
N PHE A 130 -14.98 -10.41 7.78
CA PHE A 130 -13.83 -9.58 7.43
C PHE A 130 -12.51 -10.11 8.01
N ALA A 131 -12.54 -10.73 9.19
CA ALA A 131 -11.34 -11.24 9.86
C ALA A 131 -10.89 -12.60 9.31
N ASP A 132 -11.83 -13.45 8.91
CA ASP A 132 -11.55 -14.87 8.64
C ASP A 132 -11.39 -15.21 7.15
N ASN A 133 -11.80 -14.34 6.21
CA ASN A 133 -11.76 -14.72 4.79
C ASN A 133 -11.46 -13.55 3.84
N ILE A 134 -10.21 -13.51 3.37
CA ILE A 134 -9.70 -12.49 2.42
C ILE A 134 -10.38 -12.61 1.05
N ASP A 135 -10.73 -13.83 0.61
CA ASP A 135 -11.28 -14.05 -0.73
C ASP A 135 -12.69 -13.45 -0.87
N HIS A 136 -13.46 -13.42 0.19
CA HIS A 136 -14.78 -12.78 0.19
C HIS A 136 -14.71 -11.24 0.19
N LEU A 137 -13.66 -10.68 0.79
CA LEU A 137 -13.41 -9.24 0.75
C LEU A 137 -13.06 -8.76 -0.64
N SER A 138 -12.26 -9.51 -1.39
CA SER A 138 -11.79 -9.13 -2.72
C SER A 138 -12.92 -8.92 -3.74
N VAL A 139 -14.08 -9.54 -3.53
CA VAL A 139 -15.25 -9.43 -4.43
C VAL A 139 -16.09 -8.18 -4.16
N VAL A 140 -16.05 -7.64 -2.93
CA VAL A 140 -17.00 -6.60 -2.49
C VAL A 140 -16.30 -5.30 -2.09
N ALA A 141 -15.01 -5.34 -1.73
CA ALA A 141 -14.29 -4.19 -1.24
C ALA A 141 -13.61 -3.40 -2.37
N THR A 142 -13.89 -2.10 -2.44
CA THR A 142 -13.11 -1.17 -3.28
C THR A 142 -11.80 -0.81 -2.59
N ASP A 143 -10.83 -0.34 -3.37
CA ASP A 143 -9.53 0.10 -2.83
C ASP A 143 -9.69 1.19 -1.77
N GLU A 144 -10.62 2.15 -1.98
CA GLU A 144 -10.89 3.21 -1.00
C GLU A 144 -11.49 2.67 0.30
N PHE A 145 -12.28 1.60 0.23
CA PHE A 145 -12.82 0.95 1.42
C PHE A 145 -11.70 0.24 2.20
N LEU A 146 -10.82 -0.49 1.51
CA LEU A 146 -9.67 -1.16 2.11
C LEU A 146 -8.70 -0.16 2.74
N ASP A 147 -8.43 0.96 2.07
CA ASP A 147 -7.60 2.05 2.57
C ASP A 147 -8.17 2.65 3.87
N ARG A 148 -9.48 2.90 3.92
CA ARG A 148 -10.15 3.40 5.14
C ARG A 148 -10.09 2.39 6.27
N LEU A 149 -10.32 1.12 5.96
CA LEU A 149 -10.28 0.05 6.96
C LEU A 149 -8.88 -0.07 7.56
N ALA A 150 -7.84 -0.07 6.73
CA ALA A 150 -6.44 -0.16 7.17
C ALA A 150 -6.05 1.05 8.04
N ARG A 151 -6.38 2.27 7.63
CA ARG A 151 -6.14 3.50 8.43
C ARG A 151 -6.84 3.45 9.78
N ASN A 152 -8.11 3.06 9.79
CA ASN A 152 -8.87 2.96 11.04
C ASN A 152 -8.29 1.88 11.97
N ALA A 153 -7.90 0.73 11.44
CA ALA A 153 -7.26 -0.33 12.21
C ALA A 153 -5.93 0.11 12.80
N LEU A 154 -5.10 0.81 12.03
CA LEU A 154 -3.85 1.41 12.51
C LEU A 154 -4.10 2.47 13.58
N THR A 155 -5.07 3.36 13.39
CA THR A 155 -5.45 4.39 14.38
C THR A 155 -5.83 3.76 15.72
N LEU A 156 -6.65 2.70 15.69
CA LEU A 156 -7.04 1.98 16.91
C LEU A 156 -5.84 1.29 17.58
N ARG A 157 -4.91 0.76 16.79
CA ARG A 157 -3.76 0.02 17.30
C ARG A 157 -2.67 0.93 17.86
N LEU A 158 -2.43 2.07 17.22
CA LEU A 158 -1.38 3.03 17.59
C LEU A 158 -1.86 4.07 18.62
N GLY A 159 -3.19 4.31 18.71
CA GLY A 159 -3.77 5.31 19.61
C GLY A 159 -3.54 6.77 19.19
N ASP A 160 -2.93 6.99 18.02
CA ASP A 160 -2.67 8.30 17.43
C ASP A 160 -3.14 8.29 15.97
N ARG A 161 -4.13 9.12 15.69
CA ARG A 161 -4.77 9.17 14.36
C ARG A 161 -3.84 9.77 13.32
N THR A 162 -3.18 10.88 13.64
CA THR A 162 -2.31 11.58 12.68
C THR A 162 -1.13 10.70 12.30
N PHE A 163 -0.48 10.11 13.30
CA PHE A 163 0.63 9.18 13.07
C PHE A 163 0.20 7.95 12.26
N ALA A 164 -1.01 7.41 12.52
CA ALA A 164 -1.54 6.27 11.76
C ALA A 164 -1.83 6.60 10.30
N GLU A 165 -2.37 7.81 10.03
CA GLU A 165 -2.62 8.32 8.68
C GLU A 165 -1.31 8.47 7.91
N ASP A 166 -0.30 9.13 8.49
CA ASP A 166 1.01 9.37 7.88
C ASP A 166 1.73 8.04 7.56
N ILE A 167 1.80 7.12 8.52
CA ILE A 167 2.41 5.79 8.31
C ILE A 167 1.67 4.99 7.23
N TYR A 168 0.34 5.09 7.20
CA TYR A 168 -0.41 4.39 6.16
C TYR A 168 -0.14 4.97 4.76
N GLU A 169 -0.04 6.29 4.63
CA GLU A 169 0.32 6.95 3.38
C GLU A 169 1.71 6.51 2.89
N ASP A 170 2.70 6.47 3.77
CA ASP A 170 4.04 5.97 3.45
C ASP A 170 3.99 4.50 2.95
N VAL A 171 3.26 3.62 3.64
CA VAL A 171 3.11 2.22 3.23
C VAL A 171 2.36 2.11 1.90
N ARG A 172 1.31 2.91 1.71
CA ARG A 172 0.56 2.93 0.45
C ARG A 172 1.47 3.32 -0.71
N ASP A 173 2.21 4.40 -0.58
CA ASP A 173 3.01 4.94 -1.67
C ASP A 173 4.25 4.09 -1.96
N MET A 174 4.89 3.50 -0.93
CA MET A 174 6.09 2.70 -1.11
C MET A 174 5.84 1.21 -1.41
N ALA A 175 4.73 0.64 -0.95
CA ALA A 175 4.51 -0.80 -1.04
C ALA A 175 3.24 -1.20 -1.79
N ILE A 176 2.11 -0.51 -1.57
CA ILE A 176 0.82 -0.87 -2.21
C ILE A 176 0.81 -0.38 -3.65
N ALA A 177 1.22 0.87 -3.90
CA ALA A 177 1.28 1.47 -5.24
C ALA A 177 2.45 0.94 -6.09
N ALA A 178 3.42 0.23 -5.47
CA ALA A 178 4.53 -0.36 -6.20
C ALA A 178 4.04 -1.38 -7.24
N THR A 179 4.41 -1.17 -8.50
CA THR A 179 4.01 -2.03 -9.62
C THR A 179 4.67 -3.39 -9.58
N GLU A 180 5.85 -3.47 -8.98
CA GLU A 180 6.67 -4.67 -8.90
C GLU A 180 7.18 -4.92 -7.49
N ARG A 181 7.62 -6.15 -7.25
CA ARG A 181 8.34 -6.56 -6.04
C ARG A 181 9.52 -7.40 -6.45
N TRP A 182 10.71 -7.02 -5.97
CA TRP A 182 11.95 -7.72 -6.26
C TRP A 182 12.24 -8.73 -5.17
N TYR A 183 12.88 -9.82 -5.56
CA TYR A 183 13.27 -10.89 -4.65
C TYR A 183 14.74 -11.23 -4.88
N ASP A 184 15.43 -11.58 -3.80
CA ASP A 184 16.83 -12.03 -3.81
C ASP A 184 17.75 -11.05 -4.58
N THR A 185 17.59 -9.77 -4.29
CA THR A 185 18.33 -8.70 -4.96
C THR A 185 19.80 -8.74 -4.58
N LYS A 186 20.65 -8.88 -5.58
CA LYS A 186 22.12 -8.85 -5.47
C LYS A 186 22.67 -7.68 -6.25
N ILE A 187 23.54 -6.90 -5.61
CA ILE A 187 24.21 -5.76 -6.21
C ILE A 187 25.72 -5.96 -6.03
N SER A 188 26.39 -6.30 -7.13
CA SER A 188 27.84 -6.48 -7.14
C SER A 188 28.47 -5.29 -7.83
N MET A 189 29.37 -4.62 -7.15
CA MET A 189 30.02 -3.40 -7.61
C MET A 189 31.52 -3.57 -7.61
N ASN A 190 32.15 -3.02 -8.63
CA ASN A 190 33.60 -2.94 -8.73
C ASN A 190 34.03 -1.51 -9.01
N LEU A 191 34.94 -1.00 -8.21
CA LEU A 191 35.61 0.27 -8.44
C LEU A 191 36.98 0.02 -9.08
N SER A 192 37.28 0.74 -10.12
CA SER A 192 38.59 0.80 -10.73
C SER A 192 39.04 2.24 -10.95
N PRO A 193 40.36 2.54 -10.87
CA PRO A 193 40.82 3.88 -11.16
C PRO A 193 40.57 4.22 -12.61
N LEU A 194 40.05 5.43 -12.86
CA LEU A 194 39.97 5.94 -14.24
C LEU A 194 41.40 6.26 -14.74
N PRO A 195 41.87 5.67 -15.84
CA PRO A 195 43.16 6.02 -16.41
C PRO A 195 43.18 7.52 -16.74
N LEU A 196 44.09 8.28 -16.15
CA LEU A 196 44.29 9.68 -16.49
C LEU A 196 45.16 9.73 -17.75
N GLU A 197 44.62 10.22 -18.85
CA GLU A 197 45.43 10.60 -19.97
C GLU A 197 46.24 11.86 -19.60
N PRO A 198 47.55 11.93 -19.91
CA PRO A 198 48.41 13.05 -19.50
C PRO A 198 47.98 14.44 -19.97
N GLN A 199 47.01 14.50 -20.88
CA GLN A 199 46.50 15.74 -21.49
C GLN A 199 45.10 16.15 -20.94
N ASN A 200 44.51 15.37 -20.06
CA ASN A 200 43.15 15.61 -19.58
C ASN A 200 43.20 16.24 -18.18
N GLU A 201 42.75 17.48 -18.08
CA GLU A 201 42.60 18.19 -16.77
C GLU A 201 41.43 17.67 -15.92
N ALA A 202 40.84 16.52 -16.29
CA ALA A 202 39.71 15.95 -15.55
C ALA A 202 40.13 15.58 -14.11
N PRO A 203 39.27 15.87 -13.11
CA PRO A 203 39.58 15.53 -11.73
C PRO A 203 39.67 14.01 -11.56
N PRO A 204 40.47 13.52 -10.58
CA PRO A 204 40.61 12.10 -10.31
C PRO A 204 39.26 11.43 -10.08
N ALA A 205 39.00 10.34 -10.76
CA ALA A 205 37.75 9.63 -10.74
C ALA A 205 37.95 8.10 -10.71
N PHE A 206 36.92 7.40 -10.29
CA PHE A 206 36.79 5.95 -10.41
C PHE A 206 35.81 5.62 -11.54
N VAL A 207 36.00 4.49 -12.17
CA VAL A 207 34.97 3.82 -12.95
C VAL A 207 34.26 2.83 -12.03
N LEU A 208 32.97 3.04 -11.82
CA LEU A 208 32.10 2.11 -11.15
C LEU A 208 31.47 1.19 -12.19
N THR A 209 31.69 -0.11 -12.06
CA THR A 209 30.91 -1.14 -12.75
C THR A 209 29.96 -1.77 -11.75
N ALA A 210 28.66 -1.66 -11.95
CA ALA A 210 27.66 -2.20 -11.07
C ALA A 210 26.78 -3.21 -11.82
N ARG A 211 26.61 -4.38 -11.23
CA ARG A 211 25.71 -5.43 -11.69
C ARG A 211 24.62 -5.63 -10.69
N TYR A 212 23.37 -5.52 -11.15
CA TYR A 212 22.15 -5.85 -10.42
C TYR A 212 21.61 -7.17 -10.92
N GLU A 213 21.17 -8.02 -10.02
CA GLU A 213 20.46 -9.26 -10.30
C GLU A 213 19.34 -9.45 -9.30
N TYR A 214 18.12 -9.68 -9.78
CA TYR A 214 16.95 -9.86 -8.92
C TYR A 214 15.88 -10.69 -9.64
N GLN A 215 15.00 -11.32 -8.85
CA GLN A 215 13.83 -12.00 -9.37
C GLN A 215 12.61 -11.07 -9.27
N VAL A 216 11.78 -11.07 -10.32
CA VAL A 216 10.61 -10.19 -10.40
C VAL A 216 9.52 -10.78 -11.28
N ARG A 217 8.26 -10.44 -11.02
CA ARG A 217 7.19 -10.52 -12.02
C ARG A 217 7.12 -9.17 -12.70
N PRO A 218 7.60 -9.06 -13.95
CA PRO A 218 7.69 -7.77 -14.60
C PRO A 218 6.29 -7.23 -14.92
N ALA A 219 6.06 -5.96 -14.58
CA ALA A 219 4.81 -5.27 -14.88
C ALA A 219 4.85 -4.57 -16.25
N THR A 220 6.04 -4.31 -16.77
CA THR A 220 6.25 -3.54 -18.01
C THR A 220 7.20 -4.22 -18.96
N ILE A 221 7.01 -3.95 -20.25
CA ILE A 221 7.78 -4.56 -21.34
C ILE A 221 9.17 -3.90 -21.47
N ASN A 222 9.28 -2.62 -21.14
CA ASN A 222 10.51 -1.86 -21.36
C ASN A 222 11.14 -1.44 -20.04
N ARG A 223 12.45 -1.56 -19.96
CA ARG A 223 13.28 -0.96 -18.90
C ARG A 223 14.08 0.19 -19.48
N ARG A 224 14.08 1.32 -18.79
CA ARG A 224 14.81 2.52 -19.19
C ARG A 224 15.84 2.88 -18.14
N PHE A 225 17.01 3.26 -18.63
CA PHE A 225 18.16 3.65 -17.82
C PHE A 225 18.63 4.99 -18.35
N THR A 226 18.44 6.06 -17.60
CA THR A 226 18.65 7.42 -18.06
C THR A 226 19.73 8.12 -17.24
N ALA A 227 20.73 8.65 -17.92
CA ALA A 227 21.72 9.53 -17.31
C ALA A 227 21.54 10.95 -17.84
N VAL A 228 21.47 11.93 -16.95
CA VAL A 228 21.27 13.34 -17.29
C VAL A 228 22.21 14.24 -16.51
N SER A 229 22.63 15.35 -17.14
CA SER A 229 23.44 16.39 -16.51
C SER A 229 22.64 17.62 -16.08
N ASN A 230 21.33 17.65 -16.34
CA ASN A 230 20.44 18.71 -15.89
C ASN A 230 19.65 18.28 -14.64
N ILE A 231 19.87 18.96 -13.53
CA ILE A 231 19.22 18.64 -12.25
C ILE A 231 17.69 18.80 -12.28
N ARG A 232 17.15 19.69 -13.11
CA ARG A 232 15.70 19.86 -13.24
C ARG A 232 15.09 18.67 -14.00
N GLU A 233 15.76 18.23 -15.07
CA GLU A 233 15.36 17.05 -15.83
C GLU A 233 15.46 15.78 -14.95
N TYR A 234 16.53 15.65 -14.17
CA TYR A 234 16.68 14.56 -13.19
C TYR A 234 15.49 14.49 -12.24
N ARG A 235 15.11 15.62 -11.61
CA ARG A 235 13.99 15.67 -10.68
C ARG A 235 12.66 15.34 -11.35
N ALA A 236 12.42 15.88 -12.54
CA ALA A 236 11.19 15.60 -13.30
C ALA A 236 11.03 14.10 -13.62
N ILE A 237 12.12 13.42 -14.04
CA ILE A 237 12.07 11.99 -14.33
C ILE A 237 11.87 11.15 -13.05
N MET A 238 12.47 11.59 -11.94
CA MET A 238 12.31 10.91 -10.63
C MET A 238 10.88 11.01 -10.05
N GLU A 239 10.12 12.02 -10.46
CA GLU A 239 8.70 12.20 -10.06
C GLU A 239 7.74 11.41 -10.96
N GLU A 240 8.18 11.00 -12.16
CA GLU A 240 7.37 10.16 -13.03
C GLU A 240 7.36 8.71 -12.52
N PRO A 241 6.18 8.15 -12.18
CA PRO A 241 6.10 6.74 -11.83
C PRO A 241 6.46 5.89 -13.05
N GLY A 242 7.40 5.00 -12.91
CA GLY A 242 7.73 4.16 -14.05
C GLY A 242 8.99 3.34 -13.95
N ASP A 243 9.34 2.78 -15.06
CA ASP A 243 10.36 1.79 -15.31
C ASP A 243 11.72 2.39 -15.59
N THR A 244 11.98 3.62 -15.07
CA THR A 244 13.18 4.38 -15.43
C THR A 244 14.08 4.57 -14.23
N SER A 245 15.23 3.91 -14.26
CA SER A 245 16.35 4.20 -13.35
C SER A 245 17.11 5.43 -13.83
N VAL A 246 17.40 6.36 -12.94
CA VAL A 246 17.95 7.68 -13.33
C VAL A 246 19.23 8.00 -12.58
N TRP A 247 20.23 8.45 -13.30
CA TRP A 247 21.51 8.92 -12.76
C TRP A 247 21.72 10.40 -13.07
N TYR A 248 22.13 11.14 -12.05
CA TYR A 248 22.55 12.52 -12.23
C TYR A 248 24.08 12.59 -12.36
N ILE A 249 24.54 13.02 -13.52
CA ILE A 249 25.96 13.27 -13.79
C ILE A 249 26.20 14.77 -13.61
N ASN A 250 26.87 15.14 -12.51
CA ASN A 250 27.13 16.55 -12.22
C ASN A 250 28.11 17.15 -13.26
N PRO A 251 27.73 18.17 -14.04
CA PRO A 251 28.61 18.79 -15.02
C PRO A 251 29.92 19.34 -14.44
N ALA A 252 29.89 19.75 -13.15
CA ALA A 252 31.11 20.18 -12.46
C ALA A 252 32.13 19.05 -12.25
N SER A 253 31.78 17.80 -12.56
CA SER A 253 32.71 16.67 -12.56
C SER A 253 33.66 16.65 -13.80
N GLY A 254 33.39 17.47 -14.78
CA GLY A 254 34.10 17.43 -16.06
C GLY A 254 33.57 16.38 -17.03
N PHE A 255 32.49 15.66 -16.68
CA PHE A 255 31.88 14.63 -17.54
C PHE A 255 30.48 15.07 -17.99
N ASP A 256 30.17 14.73 -19.24
CA ASP A 256 28.88 15.00 -19.85
C ASP A 256 28.01 13.72 -19.80
N GLY A 257 26.84 13.81 -19.18
CA GLY A 257 25.88 12.70 -19.09
C GLY A 257 25.37 12.14 -20.39
N SER A 258 25.65 12.84 -21.52
CA SER A 258 25.33 12.36 -22.87
C SER A 258 26.40 11.41 -23.46
N THR A 259 27.56 11.28 -22.80
CA THR A 259 28.66 10.43 -23.27
C THR A 259 28.64 9.04 -22.69
N ARG A 260 29.19 8.05 -23.36
CA ARG A 260 29.29 6.67 -22.88
C ARG A 260 30.27 6.53 -21.73
N GLU A 261 31.27 7.40 -21.70
CA GLU A 261 32.25 7.44 -20.60
C GLU A 261 31.59 7.79 -19.29
N ALA A 262 30.63 8.73 -19.30
CA ALA A 262 29.92 9.14 -18.10
C ALA A 262 28.91 8.09 -17.60
N PHE A 263 28.22 7.43 -18.53
CA PHE A 263 27.28 6.35 -18.21
C PHE A 263 27.08 5.43 -19.42
N GLU A 264 27.12 4.12 -19.18
CA GLU A 264 26.84 3.12 -20.21
C GLU A 264 26.12 1.92 -19.60
N LEU A 265 24.94 1.56 -20.15
CA LEU A 265 24.34 0.25 -19.89
C LEU A 265 25.05 -0.79 -20.77
N VAL A 266 25.84 -1.65 -20.14
CA VAL A 266 26.72 -2.63 -20.80
C VAL A 266 25.96 -3.88 -21.20
N GLN A 267 25.10 -4.38 -20.29
CA GLN A 267 24.39 -5.63 -20.46
C GLN A 267 23.02 -5.55 -19.82
N PHE A 268 22.05 -6.20 -20.43
CA PHE A 268 20.73 -6.48 -19.86
C PHE A 268 20.30 -7.88 -20.27
N SER A 269 19.91 -8.71 -19.32
CA SER A 269 19.47 -10.08 -19.57
C SER A 269 18.20 -10.44 -18.79
N VAL A 270 17.44 -11.37 -19.33
CA VAL A 270 16.24 -11.96 -18.73
C VAL A 270 16.41 -13.48 -18.72
N ASN A 271 16.38 -14.11 -17.56
CA ASN A 271 16.65 -15.54 -17.36
C ASN A 271 18.00 -16.00 -17.97
N GLY A 272 19.01 -15.11 -17.92
CA GLY A 272 20.34 -15.37 -18.47
C GLY A 272 20.47 -15.15 -19.98
N GLU A 273 19.39 -14.80 -20.66
CA GLU A 273 19.42 -14.47 -22.09
C GLU A 273 19.61 -12.95 -22.29
N ASP A 274 20.64 -12.56 -23.02
CA ASP A 274 20.92 -11.17 -23.31
C ASP A 274 19.84 -10.55 -24.21
N ARG A 275 19.46 -9.33 -23.91
CA ARG A 275 18.50 -8.55 -24.67
C ARG A 275 19.16 -7.35 -25.33
N PRO A 276 18.73 -6.97 -26.55
CA PRO A 276 19.30 -5.83 -27.25
C PRO A 276 19.00 -4.53 -26.49
N ILE A 277 20.04 -3.70 -26.38
CA ILE A 277 19.99 -2.39 -25.73
C ILE A 277 19.97 -1.31 -26.81
N ARG A 278 19.00 -0.39 -26.73
CA ARG A 278 18.93 0.78 -27.63
C ARG A 278 19.32 2.03 -26.85
N ARG A 279 20.27 2.78 -27.39
CA ARG A 279 20.71 4.06 -26.84
C ARG A 279 20.09 5.21 -27.60
N ASN A 280 19.49 6.15 -26.90
CA ASN A 280 18.96 7.40 -27.47
C ASN A 280 19.62 8.58 -26.76
N LEU A 281 20.12 9.54 -27.53
CA LEU A 281 20.65 10.79 -26.97
C LEU A 281 19.51 11.74 -26.61
N ARG A 282 19.72 12.50 -25.57
CA ARG A 282 18.86 13.59 -25.07
C ARG A 282 19.64 14.90 -25.09
N ALA A 283 18.95 16.03 -24.90
CA ALA A 283 19.60 17.34 -24.90
C ALA A 283 20.66 17.50 -23.79
N SER A 284 20.46 16.88 -22.65
CA SER A 284 21.37 16.95 -21.47
C SER A 284 21.79 15.57 -20.97
N GLY A 285 21.67 14.52 -21.79
CA GLY A 285 21.97 13.16 -21.33
C GLY A 285 21.69 12.10 -22.39
N GLN A 286 21.39 10.89 -21.91
CA GLN A 286 21.13 9.72 -22.74
C GLN A 286 20.18 8.75 -22.01
N THR A 287 19.42 7.98 -22.80
CA THR A 287 18.55 6.92 -22.29
C THR A 287 18.87 5.62 -23.01
N TYR A 288 19.07 4.57 -22.25
CA TYR A 288 19.14 3.21 -22.72
C TYR A 288 17.79 2.52 -22.47
N THR A 289 17.33 1.78 -23.46
CA THR A 289 16.08 1.00 -23.36
C THR A 289 16.37 -0.46 -23.69
N ALA A 290 15.95 -1.34 -22.79
CA ALA A 290 15.98 -2.79 -22.99
C ALA A 290 14.55 -3.34 -22.94
N ASN A 291 14.26 -4.37 -23.76
CA ASN A 291 12.93 -4.96 -23.88
C ASN A 291 12.91 -6.36 -23.23
N ILE A 292 11.96 -6.58 -22.32
CA ILE A 292 11.77 -7.86 -21.63
C ILE A 292 11.04 -8.88 -22.51
N SER A 293 10.25 -8.45 -23.45
CA SER A 293 9.25 -9.10 -24.28
C SER A 293 7.86 -9.19 -23.64
N LYS A 294 6.85 -9.11 -24.49
CA LYS A 294 5.46 -9.14 -24.07
C LYS A 294 5.07 -10.50 -23.48
N ASP A 295 5.55 -11.58 -24.07
CA ASP A 295 5.20 -12.95 -23.62
C ASP A 295 5.69 -13.24 -22.20
N VAL A 296 6.84 -12.68 -21.81
CA VAL A 296 7.37 -12.79 -20.45
C VAL A 296 6.51 -12.01 -19.46
N VAL A 297 6.06 -10.81 -19.83
CA VAL A 297 5.18 -9.99 -18.98
C VAL A 297 3.81 -10.63 -18.83
N ASP A 298 3.23 -11.10 -19.92
CA ASP A 298 1.89 -11.72 -19.94
C ASP A 298 1.85 -13.07 -19.21
N SER A 299 3.00 -13.77 -19.08
CA SER A 299 3.08 -15.05 -18.35
C SER A 299 2.88 -14.90 -16.84
N LEU A 300 3.09 -13.71 -16.27
CA LEU A 300 3.06 -13.42 -14.84
C LEU A 300 4.02 -14.31 -14.01
N GLU A 301 4.98 -14.96 -14.65
CA GLU A 301 5.97 -15.81 -13.99
C GLU A 301 7.07 -14.98 -13.34
N LEU A 302 7.71 -15.57 -12.34
CA LEU A 302 8.88 -14.99 -11.71
C LEU A 302 10.09 -15.22 -12.63
N VAL A 303 10.72 -14.13 -13.06
CA VAL A 303 11.91 -14.16 -13.94
C VAL A 303 13.09 -13.49 -13.27
N THR A 304 14.29 -13.92 -13.62
CA THR A 304 15.52 -13.26 -13.18
C THR A 304 15.91 -12.18 -14.18
N ILE A 305 15.97 -10.93 -13.71
CA ILE A 305 16.54 -9.82 -14.47
C ILE A 305 17.93 -9.53 -13.96
N SER A 306 18.87 -9.35 -14.89
CA SER A 306 20.23 -8.92 -14.57
C SER A 306 20.64 -7.81 -15.54
N TYR A 307 21.25 -6.76 -15.00
CA TYR A 307 21.84 -5.71 -15.83
C TYR A 307 23.13 -5.20 -15.23
N THR A 308 24.01 -4.75 -16.12
CA THR A 308 25.31 -4.18 -15.75
C THR A 308 25.45 -2.80 -16.39
N TYR A 309 25.81 -1.82 -15.58
CA TYR A 309 26.16 -0.49 -16.08
C TYR A 309 27.53 -0.06 -15.60
N ARG A 310 28.10 0.89 -16.33
CA ARG A 310 29.31 1.62 -15.95
C ARG A 310 28.98 3.08 -15.77
N THR A 311 29.57 3.71 -14.76
CA THR A 311 29.46 5.15 -14.54
C THR A 311 30.74 5.67 -13.86
N ILE A 312 30.92 6.98 -13.90
CA ILE A 312 32.07 7.64 -13.29
C ILE A 312 31.69 8.16 -11.91
N LEU A 313 32.62 7.94 -10.97
CA LEU A 313 32.48 8.36 -9.61
C LEU A 313 33.71 9.19 -9.19
N ARG A 314 33.51 10.40 -8.69
CA ARG A 314 34.60 11.25 -8.26
C ARG A 314 35.30 10.67 -7.03
N GLN A 315 36.65 10.63 -7.03
CA GLN A 315 37.42 10.13 -5.90
C GLN A 315 37.17 10.94 -4.62
N HIS A 316 37.18 12.28 -4.73
CA HIS A 316 36.91 13.20 -3.63
C HIS A 316 35.42 13.41 -3.34
N GLY A 317 34.54 12.59 -3.92
CA GLY A 317 33.14 12.54 -3.54
C GLY A 317 32.90 11.81 -2.23
N HIS A 318 33.81 10.88 -1.88
CA HIS A 318 33.83 10.09 -0.63
C HIS A 318 32.57 9.31 -0.34
N MET A 319 31.61 9.26 -1.27
CA MET A 319 30.32 8.62 -1.06
C MET A 319 29.74 8.07 -2.35
N LEU A 320 29.19 6.88 -2.26
CA LEU A 320 28.35 6.25 -3.27
C LEU A 320 27.04 5.82 -2.60
N HIS A 321 25.94 6.33 -3.08
CA HIS A 321 24.59 5.95 -2.64
C HIS A 321 24.03 4.87 -3.55
N VAL A 322 23.54 3.80 -2.95
CA VAL A 322 22.91 2.65 -3.64
C VAL A 322 21.60 2.35 -2.94
N ASP A 323 20.50 2.57 -3.61
CA ASP A 323 19.16 2.29 -3.11
C ASP A 323 18.40 1.33 -4.02
N VAL A 324 17.30 0.80 -3.51
CA VAL A 324 16.37 -0.02 -4.29
C VAL A 324 15.21 0.84 -4.79
N GLU A 325 14.80 0.60 -6.03
CA GLU A 325 13.71 1.35 -6.68
C GLU A 325 12.33 0.75 -6.38
N GLN A 326 12.31 -0.55 -6.08
CA GLN A 326 11.09 -1.31 -5.81
C GLN A 326 11.21 -2.03 -4.45
N PRO A 327 10.09 -2.35 -3.78
CA PRO A 327 10.12 -3.17 -2.58
C PRO A 327 10.87 -4.47 -2.85
N SER A 328 11.97 -4.69 -2.12
CA SER A 328 12.90 -5.82 -2.35
C SER A 328 12.93 -6.76 -1.16
N LYS A 329 12.66 -8.03 -1.38
CA LYS A 329 12.79 -9.09 -0.39
C LYS A 329 14.17 -9.71 -0.49
N GLY A 330 15.02 -9.44 0.51
CA GLY A 330 16.43 -9.77 0.45
C GLY A 330 17.23 -8.73 -0.32
N LEU A 331 18.36 -8.34 0.24
CA LEU A 331 19.32 -7.44 -0.39
C LEU A 331 20.73 -7.85 0.02
N ASP A 332 21.55 -8.24 -0.95
CA ASP A 332 22.97 -8.47 -0.80
C ASP A 332 23.73 -7.44 -1.63
N VAL A 333 24.59 -6.65 -1.00
CA VAL A 333 25.42 -5.64 -1.65
C VAL A 333 26.87 -5.96 -1.39
N GLU A 334 27.66 -6.05 -2.44
CA GLU A 334 29.08 -6.30 -2.40
C GLU A 334 29.83 -5.22 -3.23
N LEU A 335 30.88 -4.66 -2.65
CA LEU A 335 31.71 -3.66 -3.27
C LEU A 335 33.17 -4.04 -3.20
N GLU A 336 33.76 -4.30 -4.35
CA GLU A 336 35.19 -4.50 -4.55
C GLU A 336 35.83 -3.16 -4.93
N TYR A 337 36.96 -2.80 -4.27
CA TYR A 337 37.64 -1.53 -4.49
C TYR A 337 39.18 -1.65 -4.57
N GLY A 338 39.68 -2.82 -4.90
CA GLY A 338 41.07 -3.18 -5.17
C GLY A 338 42.11 -2.04 -5.09
N ASP A 339 42.74 -1.75 -6.21
CA ASP A 339 43.84 -0.79 -6.33
C ASP A 339 43.42 0.68 -6.52
N CYS A 340 42.28 1.08 -5.92
CA CYS A 340 41.71 2.42 -6.06
C CYS A 340 42.41 3.51 -5.22
N GLY A 341 43.45 3.18 -4.46
CA GLY A 341 44.07 4.14 -3.54
C GLY A 341 43.17 4.50 -2.34
N ILE A 342 42.14 3.70 -2.09
CA ILE A 342 41.25 3.85 -0.92
C ILE A 342 41.92 3.22 0.28
N GLY A 343 42.06 4.02 1.35
CA GLY A 343 42.65 3.58 2.61
C GLY A 343 41.63 2.89 3.53
N GLU A 344 40.43 3.41 3.59
CA GLU A 344 39.33 2.86 4.37
C GLU A 344 38.01 2.96 3.58
N MET A 345 37.21 1.91 3.61
CA MET A 345 35.89 1.83 3.00
C MET A 345 34.91 1.29 4.04
N ARG A 346 33.73 1.88 4.13
CA ARG A 346 32.63 1.38 4.97
C ARG A 346 31.31 1.41 4.22
N LEU A 347 30.50 0.39 4.45
CA LEU A 347 29.11 0.37 4.04
C LEU A 347 28.21 0.71 5.22
N ILE A 348 27.36 1.71 5.03
CA ILE A 348 26.40 2.19 6.02
C ILE A 348 25.01 1.86 5.51
N PRO A 349 24.30 0.88 6.13
CA PRO A 349 22.94 0.60 5.77
C PRO A 349 21.98 1.69 6.26
N PHE A 350 21.05 2.13 5.41
CA PHE A 350 19.94 3.02 5.78
C PHE A 350 18.60 2.31 5.48
N ILE A 351 18.40 1.17 6.15
CA ILE A 351 17.24 0.30 6.04
C ILE A 351 16.42 0.41 7.31
N ALA A 352 15.21 0.96 7.20
CA ALA A 352 14.27 1.03 8.33
C ALA A 352 13.65 -0.35 8.59
N SER A 353 14.26 -1.10 9.52
CA SER A 353 13.78 -2.45 9.88
C SER A 353 14.21 -2.83 11.31
N SER A 354 13.39 -3.67 11.95
CA SER A 354 13.76 -4.32 13.21
C SER A 354 14.72 -5.50 13.04
N LYS A 355 14.92 -5.98 11.80
CA LYS A 355 15.86 -7.08 11.50
C LYS A 355 17.27 -6.54 11.41
N LYS A 356 18.23 -7.40 11.79
CA LYS A 356 19.65 -7.06 11.74
C LYS A 356 20.19 -7.14 10.31
N VAL A 357 21.03 -6.17 9.96
CA VAL A 357 21.87 -6.22 8.76
C VAL A 357 23.13 -7.00 9.09
N ARG A 358 23.54 -7.88 8.17
CA ARG A 358 24.80 -8.63 8.24
C ARG A 358 25.87 -7.85 7.51
N ASN A 359 26.97 -7.53 8.17
CA ASN A 359 28.12 -6.90 7.55
C ASN A 359 29.16 -7.97 7.23
N PHE A 360 29.78 -7.83 6.08
CA PHE A 360 30.89 -8.63 5.62
C PHE A 360 32.05 -7.72 5.20
N GLU A 361 33.26 -8.05 5.64
CA GLU A 361 34.50 -7.36 5.29
C GLU A 361 35.56 -8.44 5.10
N MET A 362 36.27 -8.40 3.98
CA MET A 362 37.42 -9.29 3.77
C MET A 362 38.54 -8.96 4.76
N PRO A 363 39.18 -10.00 5.31
CA PRO A 363 40.36 -9.79 6.18
C PRO A 363 41.43 -8.99 5.46
N SER A 364 42.11 -8.11 6.20
CA SER A 364 43.18 -7.27 5.66
C SER A 364 44.42 -8.04 5.14
N THR A 365 44.47 -9.35 5.39
CA THR A 365 45.49 -10.27 4.89
C THR A 365 45.24 -10.73 3.45
N VAL A 366 44.03 -10.51 2.93
CA VAL A 366 43.64 -10.83 1.55
C VAL A 366 43.89 -9.61 0.69
N PRO A 367 44.55 -9.75 -0.48
CA PRO A 367 44.83 -8.60 -1.38
C PRO A 367 43.58 -7.94 -1.90
N GLU A 368 42.52 -8.72 -2.08
CA GLU A 368 41.21 -8.23 -2.55
C GLU A 368 40.51 -7.44 -1.46
N LYS A 369 40.23 -6.19 -1.72
CA LYS A 369 39.53 -5.30 -0.81
C LYS A 369 38.04 -5.30 -1.13
N THR A 370 37.29 -6.09 -0.38
CA THR A 370 35.86 -6.23 -0.58
C THR A 370 35.11 -5.98 0.73
N VAL A 371 34.05 -5.20 0.65
CA VAL A 371 33.08 -4.98 1.74
C VAL A 371 31.70 -5.32 1.25
N GLY A 372 30.87 -5.88 2.14
CA GLY A 372 29.51 -6.25 1.77
C GLY A 372 28.53 -6.17 2.92
N ILE A 373 27.27 -6.13 2.60
CA ILE A 373 26.16 -6.29 3.53
C ILE A 373 25.10 -7.22 2.98
N GLY A 374 24.45 -7.97 3.89
CA GLY A 374 23.29 -8.79 3.56
C GLY A 374 22.13 -8.48 4.49
N PHE A 375 20.92 -8.47 3.93
CA PHE A 375 19.69 -8.22 4.66
C PHE A 375 18.56 -9.12 4.16
N ASP A 376 17.97 -9.94 5.05
CA ASP A 376 16.95 -10.94 4.69
C ASP A 376 15.50 -10.43 4.82
N GLY A 377 15.31 -9.14 5.10
CA GLY A 377 14.00 -8.50 5.26
C GLY A 377 13.45 -7.89 3.98
N TRP A 378 12.36 -7.15 4.12
CA TRP A 378 11.89 -6.23 3.09
C TRP A 378 12.63 -4.90 3.19
N VAL A 379 13.15 -4.45 2.09
CA VAL A 379 13.74 -3.13 1.88
C VAL A 379 12.76 -2.31 1.05
N MET A 380 12.34 -1.18 1.57
CA MET A 380 11.41 -0.29 0.87
C MET A 380 12.16 0.58 -0.14
N PRO A 381 11.49 1.10 -1.17
CA PRO A 381 12.08 2.04 -2.12
C PRO A 381 12.79 3.21 -1.42
N LYS A 382 13.86 3.70 -2.01
CA LYS A 382 14.71 4.76 -1.44
C LYS A 382 15.46 4.37 -0.16
N SER A 383 15.46 3.09 0.20
CA SER A 383 16.30 2.52 1.24
C SER A 383 17.42 1.68 0.62
N GLY A 384 18.53 1.51 1.31
CA GLY A 384 19.67 0.77 0.75
C GLY A 384 20.95 0.93 1.54
N VAL A 385 22.04 1.26 0.86
CA VAL A 385 23.39 1.30 1.41
C VAL A 385 24.13 2.52 0.90
N ILE A 386 24.89 3.16 1.78
CA ILE A 386 25.86 4.18 1.42
C ILE A 386 27.28 3.62 1.62
N ALA A 387 28.07 3.60 0.56
CA ALA A 387 29.50 3.37 0.67
C ALA A 387 30.20 4.70 0.91
N VAL A 388 31.01 4.77 1.94
CA VAL A 388 31.86 5.93 2.24
C VAL A 388 33.33 5.51 2.30
N TRP A 389 34.22 6.36 1.80
CA TRP A 389 35.65 6.04 1.78
C TRP A 389 36.52 7.23 2.14
N VAL A 390 37.75 6.91 2.55
CA VAL A 390 38.87 7.85 2.75
C VAL A 390 40.01 7.39 1.87
N LEU A 391 40.59 8.29 1.10
CA LEU A 391 41.75 7.99 0.27
C LEU A 391 43.01 7.77 1.13
N SER A 392 43.89 6.89 0.69
CA SER A 392 45.15 6.60 1.39
C SER A 392 46.03 7.84 1.54
N THR A 393 45.96 8.75 0.58
CA THR A 393 46.70 10.05 0.60
C THR A 393 46.18 10.99 1.68
N GLU A 394 44.92 10.88 2.06
CA GLU A 394 44.28 11.74 3.09
C GLU A 394 44.59 11.24 4.49
N ASN A 395 44.78 9.94 4.68
CA ASN A 395 45.21 9.37 5.98
C ASN A 395 46.64 9.76 6.38
N SER A 396 47.39 10.34 5.45
CA SER A 396 48.80 10.74 5.69
C SER A 396 48.92 12.12 6.38
N VAL A 397 47.79 12.82 6.61
CA VAL A 397 47.80 14.13 7.32
C VAL A 397 47.89 13.85 8.83
N PRO A 398 49.00 14.26 9.50
CA PRO A 398 49.14 14.07 10.96
C PRO A 398 48.08 14.89 11.70
N GLY A 399 47.15 14.22 12.35
CA GLY A 399 46.15 14.86 13.22
C GLY A 399 44.71 14.36 13.10
N LEU A 400 44.35 13.58 12.07
CA LEU A 400 43.03 12.99 11.92
C LEU A 400 43.04 11.49 12.28
N HIS A 401 43.20 11.18 13.56
CA HIS A 401 42.89 9.85 14.07
C HIS A 401 41.37 9.71 14.25
N PHE A 402 40.72 9.08 13.34
CA PHE A 402 39.34 8.58 13.57
C PHE A 402 39.39 7.52 14.67
N GLN A 403 38.90 7.88 15.87
CA GLN A 403 38.76 6.89 16.94
C GLN A 403 37.80 5.78 16.45
N ARG A 404 38.27 4.56 16.43
CA ARG A 404 37.42 3.36 16.20
C ARG A 404 36.43 3.28 17.37
N THR A 405 35.26 3.88 17.21
CA THR A 405 34.15 3.62 18.12
C THR A 405 33.51 2.28 17.68
N LYS A 406 33.71 1.25 18.49
CA LYS A 406 32.94 -0.02 18.34
C LYS A 406 31.49 0.33 18.67
N ILE A 407 30.62 0.28 17.66
CA ILE A 407 29.17 0.28 17.83
C ILE A 407 28.69 -1.16 17.97
#